data_5cf6cfae9f6d713cdd48d1baed0098a3
#
_entry.id   5cf6cfae9f6d713cdd48d1baed0098a3
#
_cell.length_a   1.000
_cell.length_b   1.000
_cell.length_c   1.000
_cell.angle_alpha   90.00
_cell.angle_beta   90.00
_cell.angle_gamma   90.00
#
_symmetry.space_group_name_H-M   'P 1'
#
loop_
_entity.id
_entity.type
_entity.pdbx_description
1 polymer ?
#
loop_
_entity_poly.entity_id
_entity_poly.type
_entity_poly.pdbx_seq_one_letter_code
_entity_poly.pdbx_strand_id
1 'polypeptide(L)'
;MLKKQAREITGGLSKPSKMPGPAHNLPAQACKTGAKLVNVPGSVCAGCYALKGRYRFNNVQAALQRRLKALEDPRWVTAMVALIKDQDWFRWHDSGDIQSMEHLNNIFKVCKQTPNTKHWMPTREAQFLKQLDPAAIPTNLIIRMSSHMIDQGPVKFWPWTSTVTSNEGRTCPAPEQGNECGSCRACWDRSTPNVCYGKH
;
A
#
# COMPACT_ATOMS: atom_id res chain seq x y z
N MET A 1 6.83 17.61 -16.47
CA MET A 1 7.39 16.31 -16.93
C MET A 1 6.31 15.56 -17.72
N LEU A 2 6.67 14.99 -18.86
CA LEU A 2 5.75 14.16 -19.65
C LEU A 2 5.48 12.81 -18.97
N LYS A 3 4.25 12.28 -19.07
CA LYS A 3 3.88 10.98 -18.43
C LYS A 3 4.76 9.81 -18.93
N LYS A 4 5.26 9.84 -20.17
CA LYS A 4 6.20 8.84 -20.71
C LYS A 4 7.51 8.85 -19.91
N GLN A 5 8.16 10.00 -19.78
CA GLN A 5 9.39 10.16 -18.99
C GLN A 5 9.18 9.79 -17.52
N ALA A 6 8.05 10.18 -16.94
CA ALA A 6 7.72 9.82 -15.56
C ALA A 6 7.62 8.30 -15.35
N ARG A 7 7.06 7.56 -16.31
CA ARG A 7 7.02 6.08 -16.26
C ARG A 7 8.41 5.45 -16.37
N GLU A 8 9.28 6.01 -17.16
CA GLU A 8 10.67 5.53 -17.28
C GLU A 8 11.43 5.72 -15.96
N ILE A 9 11.28 6.88 -15.33
CA ILE A 9 11.93 7.20 -14.05
C ILE A 9 11.40 6.34 -12.90
N THR A 10 10.08 6.16 -12.80
CA THR A 10 9.45 5.50 -11.64
C THR A 10 9.29 3.98 -11.80
N GLY A 11 9.54 3.43 -12.98
CA GLY A 11 9.17 2.05 -13.33
C GLY A 11 7.67 1.88 -13.60
N GLY A 12 6.90 2.98 -13.66
CA GLY A 12 5.47 3.04 -13.97
C GLY A 12 4.56 2.65 -12.80
N LEU A 13 3.26 2.73 -13.04
CA LEU A 13 2.21 2.34 -12.10
C LEU A 13 1.55 1.04 -12.55
N SER A 14 0.96 0.30 -11.62
CA SER A 14 0.04 -0.80 -11.91
C SER A 14 -1.40 -0.30 -11.91
N LYS A 15 -2.27 -1.05 -12.59
CA LYS A 15 -3.72 -0.83 -12.62
C LYS A 15 -4.41 -2.08 -12.07
N PRO A 16 -4.58 -2.17 -10.74
CA PRO A 16 -5.35 -3.26 -10.16
C PRO A 16 -6.81 -3.19 -10.65
N SER A 17 -7.31 -4.28 -11.24
CA SER A 17 -8.65 -4.30 -11.84
C SER A 17 -9.77 -4.14 -10.83
N LYS A 18 -9.52 -4.42 -9.55
CA LYS A 18 -10.52 -4.48 -8.49
C LYS A 18 -10.56 -3.22 -7.62
N MET A 19 -9.76 -2.22 -7.93
CA MET A 19 -9.66 -0.96 -7.17
C MET A 19 -9.96 0.26 -8.05
N PRO A 20 -10.44 1.37 -7.44
CA PRO A 20 -10.87 2.55 -8.17
C PRO A 20 -9.71 3.34 -8.83
N GLY A 21 -8.46 3.08 -8.48
CA GLY A 21 -7.32 3.84 -8.96
C GLY A 21 -6.06 3.00 -9.16
N PRO A 22 -5.00 3.62 -9.69
CA PRO A 22 -3.72 2.96 -9.86
C PRO A 22 -3.00 2.72 -8.52
N ALA A 23 -1.94 1.89 -8.58
CA ALA A 23 -1.09 1.60 -7.43
C ALA A 23 0.39 1.64 -7.81
N HIS A 24 1.25 1.90 -6.83
CA HIS A 24 2.70 1.74 -6.94
C HIS A 24 3.13 0.56 -6.07
N ASN A 25 3.65 -0.48 -6.69
CA ASN A 25 3.97 -1.76 -6.06
C ASN A 25 5.46 -2.01 -6.05
N LEU A 26 5.93 -2.66 -5.00
CA LEU A 26 7.30 -3.12 -4.82
C LEU A 26 7.34 -4.65 -4.69
N PRO A 27 8.49 -5.31 -4.89
CA PRO A 27 8.58 -6.75 -4.69
C PRO A 27 8.33 -7.12 -3.23
N ALA A 28 7.48 -8.14 -2.99
CA ALA A 28 7.16 -8.59 -1.64
C ALA A 28 8.39 -9.15 -0.91
N GLN A 29 9.38 -9.62 -1.65
CA GLN A 29 10.67 -10.08 -1.12
C GLN A 29 11.46 -8.96 -0.43
N ALA A 30 11.19 -7.70 -0.78
CA ALA A 30 11.81 -6.52 -0.16
C ALA A 30 11.12 -6.04 1.12
N CYS A 31 9.97 -6.62 1.52
CA CYS A 31 9.33 -6.32 2.80
C CYS A 31 10.25 -6.70 3.96
N LYS A 32 10.50 -5.78 4.88
CA LYS A 32 11.38 -6.06 6.05
C LYS A 32 10.65 -6.89 7.10
N THR A 33 9.46 -6.44 7.51
CA THR A 33 8.59 -7.14 8.46
C THR A 33 7.95 -8.37 7.82
N GLY A 34 7.43 -8.24 6.61
CA GLY A 34 6.78 -9.34 5.89
C GLY A 34 7.70 -10.53 5.64
N ALA A 35 8.97 -10.29 5.30
CA ALA A 35 9.96 -11.34 5.10
C ALA A 35 10.20 -12.19 6.37
N LYS A 36 10.12 -11.58 7.55
CA LYS A 36 10.21 -12.31 8.83
C LYS A 36 8.95 -13.11 9.14
N LEU A 37 7.80 -12.57 8.75
CA LEU A 37 6.50 -13.17 9.04
C LEU A 37 6.09 -14.28 8.07
N VAL A 38 6.72 -14.37 6.90
CA VAL A 38 6.34 -15.37 5.86
C VAL A 38 6.42 -16.80 6.36
N ASN A 39 7.34 -17.08 7.28
CA ASN A 39 7.54 -18.40 7.88
C ASN A 39 6.85 -18.56 9.26
N VAL A 40 6.07 -17.57 9.70
CA VAL A 40 5.36 -17.63 10.98
C VAL A 40 3.93 -18.13 10.76
N PRO A 41 3.57 -19.33 11.23
CA PRO A 41 2.21 -19.86 11.10
C PRO A 41 1.18 -18.90 11.71
N GLY A 42 0.04 -18.73 11.05
CA GLY A 42 -1.01 -17.82 11.49
C GLY A 42 -0.76 -16.34 11.20
N SER A 43 0.42 -15.98 10.68
CA SER A 43 0.65 -14.61 10.22
C SER A 43 -0.08 -14.34 8.91
N VAL A 44 -0.46 -13.08 8.68
CA VAL A 44 -1.05 -12.65 7.41
C VAL A 44 -0.07 -12.82 6.24
N CYS A 45 1.23 -12.74 6.51
CA CYS A 45 2.27 -12.88 5.50
C CYS A 45 2.60 -14.34 5.14
N ALA A 46 2.25 -15.33 5.99
CA ALA A 46 2.47 -16.75 5.69
C ALA A 46 1.75 -17.21 4.41
N GLY A 47 0.62 -16.57 4.09
CA GLY A 47 -0.14 -16.82 2.87
C GLY A 47 0.02 -15.75 1.79
N CYS A 48 1.07 -14.94 1.83
CA CYS A 48 1.21 -13.74 1.00
C CYS A 48 0.93 -14.00 -0.48
N TYR A 49 -0.13 -13.39 -1.00
CA TYR A 49 -0.55 -13.52 -2.40
C TYR A 49 0.49 -12.94 -3.38
N ALA A 50 1.27 -11.95 -2.92
CA ALA A 50 2.31 -11.31 -3.74
C ALA A 50 3.58 -12.19 -3.93
N LEU A 51 3.60 -13.37 -3.33
CA LEU A 51 4.60 -14.43 -3.56
C LEU A 51 4.07 -15.58 -4.41
N LYS A 52 2.82 -15.47 -4.92
CA LYS A 52 2.11 -16.54 -5.62
C LYS A 52 1.50 -16.04 -6.93
N GLY A 53 0.97 -16.97 -7.72
CA GLY A 53 0.18 -16.69 -8.92
C GLY A 53 0.87 -15.74 -9.90
N ARG A 54 0.14 -14.75 -10.37
CA ARG A 54 0.61 -13.78 -11.40
C ARG A 54 1.81 -12.95 -10.95
N TYR A 55 2.02 -12.78 -9.64
CA TYR A 55 3.20 -12.09 -9.12
C TYR A 55 4.52 -12.83 -9.40
N ARG A 56 4.46 -14.13 -9.74
CA ARG A 56 5.66 -14.92 -10.11
C ARG A 56 6.05 -14.79 -11.58
N PHE A 57 5.24 -14.15 -12.41
CA PHE A 57 5.57 -13.97 -13.82
C PHE A 57 6.78 -13.04 -13.97
N ASN A 58 7.71 -13.41 -14.85
CA ASN A 58 8.97 -12.69 -15.05
C ASN A 58 8.79 -11.21 -15.39
N ASN A 59 7.80 -10.87 -16.22
CA ASN A 59 7.49 -9.48 -16.58
C ASN A 59 6.96 -8.68 -15.37
N VAL A 60 6.19 -9.31 -14.48
CA VAL A 60 5.70 -8.69 -13.25
C VAL A 60 6.85 -8.46 -12.28
N GLN A 61 7.68 -9.48 -12.05
CA GLN A 61 8.88 -9.36 -11.20
C GLN A 61 9.82 -8.29 -11.72
N ALA A 62 10.10 -8.26 -13.02
CA ALA A 62 10.94 -7.24 -13.63
C ALA A 62 10.36 -5.81 -13.42
N ALA A 63 9.03 -5.64 -13.51
CA ALA A 63 8.39 -4.37 -13.24
C ALA A 63 8.50 -3.94 -11.77
N LEU A 64 8.35 -4.88 -10.83
CA LEU A 64 8.50 -4.63 -9.40
C LEU A 64 9.94 -4.23 -9.04
N GLN A 65 10.95 -4.92 -9.62
CA GLN A 65 12.36 -4.60 -9.41
C GLN A 65 12.73 -3.23 -9.99
N ARG A 66 12.23 -2.87 -11.18
CA ARG A 66 12.44 -1.53 -11.73
C ARG A 66 11.90 -0.44 -10.80
N ARG A 67 10.71 -0.64 -10.20
CA ARG A 67 10.12 0.30 -9.25
C ARG A 67 10.92 0.40 -7.96
N LEU A 68 11.45 -0.71 -7.45
CA LEU A 68 12.30 -0.71 -6.26
C LEU A 68 13.59 0.10 -6.52
N LYS A 69 14.27 -0.18 -7.64
CA LYS A 69 15.48 0.57 -8.04
C LYS A 69 15.19 2.06 -8.26
N ALA A 70 14.02 2.37 -8.80
CA ALA A 70 13.61 3.76 -9.08
C ALA A 70 13.47 4.63 -7.83
N LEU A 71 13.34 4.07 -6.63
CA LEU A 71 13.28 4.84 -5.37
C LEU A 71 14.55 5.66 -5.12
N GLU A 72 15.68 5.27 -5.73
CA GLU A 72 16.97 5.96 -5.61
C GLU A 72 17.13 7.15 -6.58
N ASP A 73 16.23 7.29 -7.57
CA ASP A 73 16.30 8.39 -8.54
C ASP A 73 15.83 9.72 -7.89
N PRO A 74 16.66 10.76 -7.86
CA PRO A 74 16.30 12.04 -7.24
C PRO A 74 15.08 12.71 -7.87
N ARG A 75 14.71 12.32 -9.09
CA ARG A 75 13.52 12.82 -9.80
C ARG A 75 12.26 12.03 -9.48
N TRP A 76 12.35 10.98 -8.66
CA TRP A 76 11.24 10.07 -8.39
C TRP A 76 9.98 10.80 -7.89
N VAL A 77 10.13 11.73 -6.95
CA VAL A 77 8.99 12.52 -6.41
C VAL A 77 8.29 13.28 -7.52
N THR A 78 9.03 14.05 -8.33
CA THR A 78 8.47 14.84 -9.44
C THR A 78 7.79 13.94 -10.48
N ALA A 79 8.39 12.79 -10.76
CA ALA A 79 7.84 11.83 -11.71
C ALA A 79 6.56 11.15 -11.18
N MET A 80 6.51 10.78 -9.89
CA MET A 80 5.30 10.24 -9.25
C MET A 80 4.16 11.26 -9.25
N VAL A 81 4.44 12.52 -8.93
CA VAL A 81 3.44 13.62 -9.01
C VAL A 81 2.86 13.72 -10.43
N ALA A 82 3.70 13.68 -11.47
CA ALA A 82 3.22 13.74 -12.85
C ALA A 82 2.31 12.56 -13.25
N LEU A 83 2.47 11.40 -12.62
CA LEU A 83 1.62 10.22 -12.87
C LEU A 83 0.33 10.22 -12.06
N ILE A 84 0.33 10.84 -10.87
CA ILE A 84 -0.75 10.70 -9.88
C ILE A 84 -1.69 11.91 -9.86
N LYS A 85 -1.25 13.11 -10.17
CA LYS A 85 -1.99 14.37 -9.98
C LYS A 85 -3.40 14.42 -10.58
N ASP A 86 -3.67 13.61 -11.60
CA ASP A 86 -4.96 13.54 -12.29
C ASP A 86 -5.79 12.30 -11.84
N GLN A 87 -5.45 11.67 -10.71
CA GLN A 87 -6.15 10.52 -10.17
C GLN A 87 -6.96 10.93 -8.94
N ASP A 88 -8.20 10.45 -8.82
CA ASP A 88 -9.01 10.67 -7.62
C ASP A 88 -8.51 9.80 -6.45
N TRP A 89 -8.13 8.56 -6.75
CA TRP A 89 -7.74 7.54 -5.78
C TRP A 89 -6.39 6.93 -6.14
N PHE A 90 -5.54 6.72 -5.13
CA PHE A 90 -4.24 6.10 -5.29
C PHE A 90 -3.92 5.15 -4.13
N ARG A 91 -3.33 3.99 -4.43
CA ARG A 91 -2.85 3.04 -3.42
C ARG A 91 -1.33 2.91 -3.48
N TRP A 92 -0.70 3.06 -2.33
CA TRP A 92 0.68 2.67 -2.11
C TRP A 92 0.74 1.20 -1.71
N HIS A 93 1.71 0.45 -2.26
CA HIS A 93 2.03 -0.91 -1.85
C HIS A 93 0.84 -1.90 -1.89
N ASP A 94 0.30 -2.16 -3.10
CA ASP A 94 -0.52 -3.35 -3.33
C ASP A 94 0.29 -4.62 -3.06
N SER A 95 1.61 -4.61 -3.39
CA SER A 95 2.64 -5.52 -2.91
C SER A 95 3.89 -4.75 -2.48
N GLY A 96 4.72 -5.36 -1.65
CA GLY A 96 5.85 -4.69 -1.02
C GLY A 96 5.42 -3.82 0.16
N ASP A 97 6.35 -3.04 0.71
CA ASP A 97 6.10 -2.14 1.84
C ASP A 97 7.11 -0.99 1.86
N ILE A 98 7.01 -0.08 2.82
CA ILE A 98 7.94 1.04 3.04
C ILE A 98 9.38 0.52 3.17
N GLN A 99 10.31 1.11 2.42
CA GLN A 99 11.72 0.68 2.39
C GLN A 99 12.61 1.45 3.35
N SER A 100 12.30 2.72 3.61
CA SER A 100 13.10 3.60 4.50
C SER A 100 12.26 4.80 4.93
N MET A 101 12.76 5.56 5.92
CA MET A 101 12.17 6.87 6.27
C MET A 101 12.27 7.86 5.11
N GLU A 102 13.33 7.79 4.31
CA GLU A 102 13.46 8.62 3.11
C GLU A 102 12.36 8.31 2.09
N HIS A 103 12.11 7.01 1.82
CA HIS A 103 11.00 6.59 0.95
C HIS A 103 9.66 7.10 1.48
N LEU A 104 9.39 6.97 2.78
CA LEU A 104 8.17 7.47 3.41
C LEU A 104 8.04 8.99 3.29
N ASN A 105 9.12 9.73 3.54
CA ASN A 105 9.15 11.18 3.37
C ASN A 105 8.93 11.60 1.91
N ASN A 106 9.45 10.86 0.95
CA ASN A 106 9.21 11.10 -0.46
C ASN A 106 7.75 10.84 -0.84
N ILE A 107 7.10 9.82 -0.27
CA ILE A 107 5.65 9.61 -0.39
C ILE A 107 4.87 10.82 0.15
N PHE A 108 5.27 11.37 1.29
CA PHE A 108 4.62 12.58 1.85
C PHE A 108 4.77 13.79 0.92
N LYS A 109 5.95 13.98 0.31
CA LYS A 109 6.16 15.04 -0.69
C LYS A 109 5.24 14.87 -1.89
N VAL A 110 5.05 13.64 -2.38
CA VAL A 110 4.10 13.34 -3.47
C VAL A 110 2.68 13.68 -3.06
N CYS A 111 2.22 13.22 -1.89
CA CYS A 111 0.87 13.49 -1.39
C CYS A 111 0.60 15.00 -1.27
N LYS A 112 1.53 15.77 -0.72
CA LYS A 112 1.41 17.24 -0.60
C LYS A 112 1.31 17.94 -1.97
N GLN A 113 1.96 17.40 -3.01
CA GLN A 113 1.93 17.95 -4.36
C GLN A 113 0.77 17.41 -5.22
N THR A 114 -0.03 16.50 -4.69
CA THR A 114 -1.23 15.94 -5.34
C THR A 114 -2.46 16.09 -4.42
N PRO A 115 -2.84 17.32 -4.01
CA PRO A 115 -3.82 17.55 -2.95
C PRO A 115 -5.21 17.03 -3.27
N ASN A 116 -5.57 16.91 -4.54
CA ASN A 116 -6.88 16.41 -4.97
C ASN A 116 -6.96 14.87 -5.02
N THR A 117 -5.82 14.16 -4.95
CA THR A 117 -5.78 12.71 -4.92
C THR A 117 -5.92 12.20 -3.50
N LYS A 118 -6.79 11.23 -3.26
CA LYS A 118 -6.90 10.50 -1.99
C LYS A 118 -5.93 9.32 -2.01
N HIS A 119 -4.99 9.30 -1.07
CA HIS A 119 -3.96 8.27 -0.97
C HIS A 119 -4.26 7.30 0.18
N TRP A 120 -4.07 6.01 -0.07
CA TRP A 120 -4.10 4.96 0.94
C TRP A 120 -2.80 4.16 0.91
N MET A 121 -2.23 3.91 2.09
CA MET A 121 -1.02 3.13 2.27
C MET A 121 -1.20 2.11 3.40
N PRO A 122 -1.42 0.82 3.09
CA PRO A 122 -1.29 -0.24 4.09
C PRO A 122 0.19 -0.50 4.37
N THR A 123 0.56 -0.74 5.62
CA THR A 123 1.93 -1.09 6.00
C THR A 123 1.98 -2.02 7.20
N ARG A 124 3.02 -2.84 7.30
CA ARG A 124 3.39 -3.61 8.50
C ARG A 124 4.70 -3.12 9.13
N GLU A 125 5.30 -2.09 8.56
CA GLU A 125 6.58 -1.54 9.01
C GLU A 125 6.37 -0.58 10.20
N ALA A 126 5.96 -1.13 11.35
CA ALA A 126 5.70 -0.39 12.59
C ALA A 126 6.89 0.49 13.03
N GLN A 127 8.12 0.08 12.73
CA GLN A 127 9.32 0.81 13.08
C GLN A 127 9.36 2.24 12.50
N PHE A 128 8.78 2.47 11.33
CA PHE A 128 8.70 3.80 10.73
C PHE A 128 7.56 4.61 11.34
N LEU A 129 6.40 3.98 11.60
CA LEU A 129 5.24 4.69 12.14
C LEU A 129 5.44 5.15 13.59
N LYS A 130 6.23 4.42 14.38
CA LYS A 130 6.57 4.80 15.76
C LYS A 130 7.40 6.10 15.85
N GLN A 131 7.98 6.54 14.74
CA GLN A 131 8.76 7.77 14.64
C GLN A 131 7.93 8.96 14.15
N LEU A 132 6.64 8.77 13.88
CA LEU A 132 5.76 9.77 13.29
C LEU A 132 4.71 10.24 14.31
N ASP A 133 4.39 11.53 14.21
CA ASP A 133 3.13 12.04 14.73
C ASP A 133 2.04 11.85 13.66
N PRO A 134 0.93 11.14 13.95
CA PRO A 134 -0.18 10.99 13.02
C PRO A 134 -0.77 12.34 12.54
N ALA A 135 -0.67 13.40 13.33
CA ALA A 135 -1.13 14.74 12.96
C ALA A 135 -0.26 15.40 11.85
N ALA A 136 1.01 14.99 11.74
CA ALA A 136 1.94 15.52 10.74
C ALA A 136 1.79 14.87 9.34
N ILE A 137 0.96 13.83 9.22
CA ILE A 137 0.72 13.13 7.95
C ILE A 137 -0.12 14.00 7.02
N PRO A 138 0.20 14.08 5.71
CA PRO A 138 -0.62 14.82 4.74
C PRO A 138 -2.11 14.45 4.85
N THR A 139 -2.99 15.45 4.85
CA THR A 139 -4.44 15.26 5.10
C THR A 139 -5.13 14.36 4.07
N ASN A 140 -4.59 14.29 2.87
CA ASN A 140 -5.07 13.43 1.79
C ASN A 140 -4.43 12.02 1.78
N LEU A 141 -3.59 11.68 2.77
CA LEU A 141 -3.02 10.35 2.95
C LEU A 141 -3.58 9.70 4.20
N ILE A 142 -3.99 8.45 4.09
CA ILE A 142 -4.24 7.56 5.21
C ILE A 142 -3.23 6.41 5.22
N ILE A 143 -2.54 6.23 6.34
CA ILE A 143 -1.63 5.11 6.56
C ILE A 143 -2.32 4.12 7.49
N ARG A 144 -2.60 2.91 7.02
CA ARG A 144 -3.21 1.85 7.83
C ARG A 144 -2.15 0.87 8.30
N MET A 145 -1.91 0.87 9.61
CA MET A 145 -1.05 -0.13 10.24
C MET A 145 -1.78 -1.48 10.24
N SER A 146 -1.24 -2.44 9.51
CA SER A 146 -1.84 -3.77 9.36
C SER A 146 -1.39 -4.70 10.48
N SER A 147 -2.32 -5.40 11.13
CA SER A 147 -2.01 -6.44 12.13
C SER A 147 -1.17 -7.55 11.51
N HIS A 148 -0.27 -8.11 12.30
CA HIS A 148 0.67 -9.13 11.84
C HIS A 148 0.04 -10.53 11.76
N MET A 149 -0.83 -10.85 12.71
CA MET A 149 -1.46 -12.17 12.80
C MET A 149 -2.91 -12.12 12.32
N ILE A 150 -3.39 -13.24 11.75
CA ILE A 150 -4.80 -13.46 11.47
C ILE A 150 -5.55 -13.53 12.80
N ASP A 151 -6.77 -13.02 12.86
CA ASP A 151 -7.62 -12.92 14.06
C ASP A 151 -7.01 -12.09 15.21
N GLN A 152 -5.92 -11.35 14.93
CA GLN A 152 -5.40 -10.35 15.85
C GLN A 152 -6.20 -9.06 15.74
N GLY A 153 -6.53 -8.46 16.87
CA GLY A 153 -7.18 -7.15 16.93
C GLY A 153 -6.30 -6.01 16.38
N PRO A 154 -6.87 -4.80 16.24
CA PRO A 154 -6.17 -3.61 15.80
C PRO A 154 -4.98 -3.27 16.70
N VAL A 155 -3.88 -2.77 16.11
CA VAL A 155 -2.76 -2.25 16.90
C VAL A 155 -3.18 -0.98 17.63
N LYS A 156 -2.70 -0.79 18.87
CA LYS A 156 -3.18 0.30 19.74
C LYS A 156 -2.42 1.62 19.56
N PHE A 157 -1.20 1.58 19.00
CA PHE A 157 -0.34 2.78 18.92
C PHE A 157 -0.59 3.65 17.69
N TRP A 158 -1.49 3.25 16.80
CA TRP A 158 -1.76 3.93 15.55
C TRP A 158 -3.27 4.10 15.33
N PRO A 159 -3.75 5.28 14.89
CA PRO A 159 -5.19 5.56 14.83
C PRO A 159 -5.93 4.86 13.69
N TRP A 160 -5.23 4.54 12.59
CA TRP A 160 -5.83 3.89 11.42
C TRP A 160 -5.22 2.52 11.21
N THR A 161 -6.03 1.50 11.30
CA THR A 161 -5.56 0.12 11.27
C THR A 161 -6.24 -0.71 10.20
N SER A 162 -5.65 -1.87 9.91
CA SER A 162 -6.32 -2.95 9.23
C SER A 162 -6.03 -4.29 9.87
N THR A 163 -7.02 -5.17 9.86
CA THR A 163 -6.96 -6.52 10.41
C THR A 163 -7.37 -7.55 9.37
N VAL A 164 -7.06 -8.81 9.62
CA VAL A 164 -7.52 -9.94 8.82
C VAL A 164 -8.18 -10.94 9.75
N THR A 165 -9.38 -11.39 9.39
CA THR A 165 -10.09 -12.42 10.13
C THR A 165 -10.33 -13.67 9.29
N SER A 166 -10.27 -14.83 9.93
CA SER A 166 -10.73 -16.11 9.39
C SER A 166 -12.19 -16.39 9.71
N ASN A 167 -12.79 -15.59 10.61
CA ASN A 167 -14.14 -15.71 11.13
C ASN A 167 -15.08 -14.67 10.47
N GLU A 168 -16.31 -14.63 10.93
CA GLU A 168 -17.25 -13.55 10.62
C GLU A 168 -16.77 -12.20 11.18
N GLY A 169 -17.37 -11.10 10.73
CA GLY A 169 -17.06 -9.75 11.23
C GLY A 169 -16.08 -8.94 10.34
N ARG A 170 -15.81 -9.40 9.10
CA ARG A 170 -15.11 -8.54 8.13
C ARG A 170 -15.96 -7.31 7.82
N THR A 171 -15.30 -6.16 7.67
CA THR A 171 -15.94 -4.89 7.31
C THR A 171 -15.70 -4.51 5.84
N CYS A 172 -14.77 -5.18 5.16
CA CYS A 172 -14.54 -4.99 3.73
C CYS A 172 -15.60 -5.75 2.91
N PRO A 173 -16.45 -5.06 2.12
CA PRO A 173 -17.51 -5.70 1.35
C PRO A 173 -17.03 -6.33 0.03
N ALA A 174 -15.76 -6.21 -0.32
CA ALA A 174 -15.25 -6.66 -1.61
C ALA A 174 -15.56 -8.13 -1.95
N PRO A 175 -15.49 -9.10 -1.03
CA PRO A 175 -15.83 -10.49 -1.33
C PRO A 175 -17.26 -10.70 -1.85
N GLU A 176 -18.23 -9.92 -1.35
CA GLU A 176 -19.63 -9.94 -1.80
C GLU A 176 -19.85 -9.16 -3.11
N GLN A 177 -18.86 -8.40 -3.54
CA GLN A 177 -18.89 -7.53 -4.73
C GLN A 177 -17.96 -8.04 -5.84
N GLY A 178 -17.84 -9.37 -6.02
CA GLY A 178 -16.94 -9.96 -7.01
C GLY A 178 -15.45 -9.69 -6.72
N ASN A 179 -15.10 -9.46 -5.47
CA ASN A 179 -13.80 -9.01 -4.99
C ASN A 179 -13.41 -7.60 -5.47
N GLU A 180 -14.36 -6.75 -5.75
CA GLU A 180 -14.14 -5.36 -6.17
C GLU A 180 -14.52 -4.37 -5.07
N CYS A 181 -13.88 -3.21 -5.06
CA CYS A 181 -14.20 -2.16 -4.08
C CYS A 181 -15.60 -1.56 -4.31
N GLY A 182 -16.16 -1.66 -5.52
CA GLY A 182 -17.42 -1.01 -5.85
C GLY A 182 -17.41 0.47 -5.47
N SER A 183 -18.45 0.93 -4.78
CA SER A 183 -18.54 2.29 -4.23
C SER A 183 -17.83 2.48 -2.88
N CYS A 184 -17.41 1.40 -2.21
CA CYS A 184 -16.74 1.48 -0.90
C CYS A 184 -15.38 2.19 -0.99
N ARG A 185 -15.14 3.13 -0.06
CA ARG A 185 -13.88 3.89 0.05
C ARG A 185 -13.31 3.87 1.47
N ALA A 186 -13.74 2.95 2.33
CA ALA A 186 -13.33 2.86 3.73
C ALA A 186 -11.79 2.82 3.91
N CYS A 187 -11.04 2.23 2.96
CA CYS A 187 -9.58 2.19 3.02
C CYS A 187 -8.94 3.58 2.95
N TRP A 188 -9.58 4.55 2.29
CA TRP A 188 -9.13 5.93 2.12
C TRP A 188 -9.79 6.92 3.10
N ASP A 189 -10.65 6.43 3.99
CA ASP A 189 -11.47 7.27 4.89
C ASP A 189 -10.88 7.30 6.30
N ARG A 190 -10.50 8.48 6.76
CA ARG A 190 -9.97 8.72 8.12
C ARG A 190 -11.01 8.54 9.23
N SER A 191 -12.31 8.64 8.91
CA SER A 191 -13.38 8.37 9.88
C SER A 191 -13.54 6.88 10.18
N THR A 192 -12.97 5.99 9.34
CA THR A 192 -12.94 4.54 9.54
C THR A 192 -11.68 4.16 10.31
N PRO A 193 -11.74 3.86 11.61
CA PRO A 193 -10.54 3.57 12.42
C PRO A 193 -9.89 2.23 12.03
N ASN A 194 -10.68 1.20 11.72
CA ASN A 194 -10.18 -0.12 11.31
C ASN A 194 -10.94 -0.65 10.11
N VAL A 195 -10.21 -1.27 9.18
CA VAL A 195 -10.79 -2.07 8.09
C VAL A 195 -10.42 -3.52 8.31
N CYS A 196 -11.41 -4.39 8.47
CA CYS A 196 -11.23 -5.82 8.64
C CYS A 196 -11.45 -6.54 7.31
N TYR A 197 -10.44 -7.26 6.84
CA TYR A 197 -10.50 -8.08 5.64
C TYR A 197 -10.73 -9.54 6.00
N GLY A 198 -11.38 -10.30 5.11
CA GLY A 198 -11.40 -11.75 5.19
C GLY A 198 -10.02 -12.36 4.85
N LYS A 199 -9.71 -13.50 5.44
CA LYS A 199 -8.55 -14.31 5.05
C LYS A 199 -8.73 -14.80 3.60
N HIS A 200 -7.71 -14.64 2.78
CA HIS A 200 -7.66 -15.14 1.40
C HIS A 200 -7.12 -16.55 1.33
#